data_5ab7e8fa190a7616c01319b246083e8a
#
_entry.id   5ab7e8fa190a7616c01319b246083e8a
#
_cell.length_a   1.000
_cell.length_b   1.000
_cell.length_c   1.000
_cell.angle_alpha   90.00
_cell.angle_beta   90.00
_cell.angle_gamma   90.00
#
_symmetry.space_group_name_H-M   'P 1'
#
loop_
_entity.id
_entity.type
_entity.pdbx_description
1 polymer ?
#
loop_
_entity_poly.entity_id
_entity_poly.type
_entity_poly.pdbx_seq_one_letter_code
_entity_poly.pdbx_strand_id
1 'polypeptide(L)'
;IQRPANALKELLENSIDAGADIIRIELILGGTKLIKVMDNGCGIPKEDLPLALERHATNKITSFNDIKHLISLGFRGEGLASMASISRCRLTSKVPSAIYAYSISSLNGQLSDISVASHPDGTTVEVNDIYFNVPARKKFMKSAATEYAYARDIVDRLSLTHPEIAFTLKHNQKTVLNLAKQSEQERTSTIVGEAFMKAALPINATHCGISLNGYIAKPTFCLLY
;
A
#
# COMPACT_ATOMS: atom_id res chain seq x y z
N ILE A 1 -5.40 11.28 6.31
CA ILE A 1 -5.15 9.97 6.96
C ILE A 1 -5.87 9.92 8.29
N GLN A 2 -6.72 8.90 8.52
CA GLN A 2 -7.49 8.74 9.76
C GLN A 2 -6.91 7.65 10.67
N ARG A 3 -6.27 6.63 10.10
CA ARG A 3 -5.70 5.46 10.79
C ARG A 3 -4.42 5.00 10.11
N PRO A 4 -3.54 4.23 10.81
CA PRO A 4 -2.39 3.57 10.20
C PRO A 4 -2.75 2.74 8.96
N ALA A 5 -3.86 1.99 8.99
CA ALA A 5 -4.34 1.20 7.87
C ALA A 5 -4.65 2.05 6.61
N ASN A 6 -5.16 3.29 6.78
CA ASN A 6 -5.36 4.18 5.62
C ASN A 6 -4.03 4.66 5.02
N ALA A 7 -3.02 4.94 5.86
CA ALA A 7 -1.68 5.26 5.38
C ALA A 7 -1.08 4.07 4.61
N LEU A 8 -1.18 2.86 5.16
CA LEU A 8 -0.73 1.64 4.49
C LEU A 8 -1.43 1.45 3.14
N LYS A 9 -2.76 1.63 3.08
CA LYS A 9 -3.53 1.52 1.83
C LYS A 9 -2.96 2.44 0.74
N GLU A 10 -2.79 3.72 1.04
CA GLU A 10 -2.23 4.71 0.11
C GLU A 10 -0.82 4.32 -0.39
N LEU A 11 0.03 3.79 0.51
CA LEU A 11 1.37 3.35 0.13
C LEU A 11 1.33 2.14 -0.81
N LEU A 12 0.47 1.16 -0.51
CA LEU A 12 0.30 -0.03 -1.35
C LEU A 12 -0.26 0.32 -2.73
N GLU A 13 -1.27 1.20 -2.79
CA GLU A 13 -1.83 1.70 -4.05
C GLU A 13 -0.77 2.43 -4.88
N ASN A 14 0.11 3.23 -4.25
CA ASN A 14 1.22 3.86 -4.95
C ASN A 14 2.23 2.85 -5.50
N SER A 15 2.56 1.80 -4.75
CA SER A 15 3.45 0.73 -5.21
C SER A 15 2.85 -0.05 -6.39
N ILE A 16 1.55 -0.34 -6.35
CA ILE A 16 0.84 -0.99 -7.46
C ILE A 16 0.83 -0.09 -8.69
N ASP A 17 0.48 1.19 -8.53
CA ASP A 17 0.48 2.18 -9.62
C ASP A 17 1.88 2.41 -10.23
N ALA A 18 2.96 2.19 -9.44
CA ALA A 18 4.35 2.23 -9.91
C ALA A 18 4.77 0.97 -10.70
N GLY A 19 3.84 0.02 -10.91
CA GLY A 19 4.10 -1.22 -11.62
C GLY A 19 4.96 -2.21 -10.84
N ALA A 20 4.93 -2.16 -9.51
CA ALA A 20 5.66 -3.11 -8.68
C ALA A 20 5.09 -4.52 -8.83
N ASP A 21 5.97 -5.49 -8.89
CA ASP A 21 5.63 -6.92 -8.88
C ASP A 21 6.08 -7.64 -7.58
N ILE A 22 6.79 -6.91 -6.71
CA ILE A 22 7.18 -7.35 -5.38
C ILE A 22 6.97 -6.21 -4.39
N ILE A 23 6.13 -6.42 -3.37
CA ILE A 23 5.85 -5.45 -2.32
C ILE A 23 6.15 -6.08 -0.95
N ARG A 24 7.04 -5.44 -0.19
CA ARG A 24 7.41 -5.85 1.17
C ARG A 24 6.91 -4.82 2.17
N ILE A 25 6.20 -5.29 3.17
CA ILE A 25 5.54 -4.47 4.19
C ILE A 25 6.12 -4.85 5.55
N GLU A 26 6.46 -3.84 6.34
CA GLU A 26 6.82 -4.03 7.74
C GLU A 26 6.00 -3.09 8.62
N LEU A 27 5.37 -3.67 9.64
CA LEU A 27 4.57 -2.96 10.63
C LEU A 27 5.13 -3.21 12.04
N ILE A 28 5.25 -2.16 12.83
CA ILE A 28 5.54 -2.26 14.26
C ILE A 28 4.38 -1.64 15.03
N LEU A 29 3.90 -2.35 16.06
CA LEU A 29 2.74 -1.97 16.87
C LEU A 29 1.51 -1.63 16.03
N GLY A 30 1.16 -2.52 15.06
CA GLY A 30 0.00 -2.31 14.19
C GLY A 30 0.13 -1.12 13.23
N GLY A 31 1.35 -0.65 12.95
CA GLY A 31 1.63 0.52 12.12
C GLY A 31 1.63 1.85 12.87
N THR A 32 1.40 1.85 14.19
CA THR A 32 1.44 3.08 14.99
C THR A 32 2.87 3.57 15.21
N LYS A 33 3.83 2.66 15.32
CA LYS A 33 5.26 2.97 15.48
C LYS A 33 6.00 3.02 14.17
N LEU A 34 5.73 2.07 13.26
CA LEU A 34 6.33 2.00 11.93
C LEU A 34 5.35 1.42 10.93
N ILE A 35 5.22 2.09 9.80
CA ILE A 35 4.73 1.53 8.53
C ILE A 35 5.87 1.70 7.53
N LYS A 36 6.39 0.60 7.01
CA LYS A 36 7.39 0.59 5.96
C LYS A 36 6.87 -0.22 4.78
N VAL A 37 6.87 0.38 3.62
CA VAL A 37 6.53 -0.29 2.36
C VAL A 37 7.71 -0.13 1.42
N MET A 38 8.20 -1.23 0.90
CA MET A 38 9.26 -1.31 -0.10
C MET A 38 8.72 -2.02 -1.32
N ASP A 39 8.90 -1.43 -2.47
CA ASP A 39 8.53 -1.97 -3.77
C ASP A 39 9.71 -1.99 -4.73
N ASN A 40 9.54 -2.70 -5.84
CA ASN A 40 10.45 -2.75 -6.97
C ASN A 40 9.83 -2.12 -8.23
N GLY A 41 8.97 -1.12 -8.07
CA GLY A 41 8.35 -0.38 -9.17
C GLY A 41 9.32 0.53 -9.91
N CYS A 42 8.79 1.44 -10.72
CA CYS A 42 9.57 2.33 -11.57
C CYS A 42 10.49 3.31 -10.83
N GLY A 43 10.31 3.47 -9.51
CA GLY A 43 11.04 4.45 -8.70
C GLY A 43 10.59 5.90 -8.95
N ILE A 44 11.24 6.81 -8.21
CA ILE A 44 11.00 8.26 -8.29
C ILE A 44 12.35 8.93 -8.61
N PRO A 45 12.44 9.77 -9.65
CA PRO A 45 13.64 10.54 -9.95
C PRO A 45 14.05 11.46 -8.80
N LYS A 46 15.33 11.77 -8.67
CA LYS A 46 15.87 12.62 -7.61
C LYS A 46 15.14 13.95 -7.50
N GLU A 47 14.90 14.59 -8.62
CA GLU A 47 14.26 15.90 -8.75
C GLU A 47 12.80 15.90 -8.32
N ASP A 48 12.10 14.75 -8.41
CA ASP A 48 10.69 14.59 -8.06
C ASP A 48 10.47 14.18 -6.59
N LEU A 49 11.53 13.81 -5.85
CA LEU A 49 11.42 13.39 -4.44
C LEU A 49 10.77 14.47 -3.55
N PRO A 50 11.12 15.77 -3.64
CA PRO A 50 10.43 16.80 -2.87
C PRO A 50 8.96 16.92 -3.26
N LEU A 51 8.65 16.90 -4.56
CA LEU A 51 7.29 16.99 -5.08
C LEU A 51 6.41 15.84 -4.58
N ALA A 52 6.96 14.63 -4.45
CA ALA A 52 6.21 13.48 -3.94
C ALA A 52 5.70 13.67 -2.49
N LEU A 53 6.35 14.55 -1.71
CA LEU A 53 5.97 14.90 -0.33
C LEU A 53 5.22 16.23 -0.23
N GLU A 54 4.99 16.94 -1.33
CA GLU A 54 4.19 18.16 -1.41
C GLU A 54 2.71 17.87 -1.66
N ARG A 55 1.83 18.76 -1.17
CA ARG A 55 0.39 18.65 -1.39
C ARG A 55 0.04 19.00 -2.82
N HIS A 56 -0.96 18.29 -3.37
CA HIS A 56 -1.48 18.49 -4.73
C HIS A 56 -0.48 18.18 -5.85
N ALA A 57 0.68 17.61 -5.53
CA ALA A 57 1.62 17.14 -6.51
C ALA A 57 1.25 15.71 -6.95
N THR A 58 0.84 15.56 -8.21
CA THR A 58 0.54 14.26 -8.82
C THR A 58 0.87 14.31 -10.30
N ASN A 59 1.50 13.24 -10.79
CA ASN A 59 1.72 13.01 -12.21
C ASN A 59 0.62 12.14 -12.86
N LYS A 60 -0.38 11.71 -12.05
CA LYS A 60 -1.42 10.76 -12.48
C LYS A 60 -2.58 11.44 -13.21
N ILE A 61 -2.79 12.73 -13.01
CA ILE A 61 -3.79 13.55 -13.70
C ILE A 61 -3.19 14.91 -14.05
N THR A 62 -3.39 15.33 -15.30
CA THR A 62 -3.00 16.65 -15.82
C THR A 62 -4.22 17.46 -16.26
N SER A 63 -5.35 16.79 -16.54
CA SER A 63 -6.57 17.43 -17.01
C SER A 63 -7.83 16.78 -16.39
N PHE A 64 -8.95 17.52 -16.41
CA PHE A 64 -10.25 17.01 -15.97
C PHE A 64 -10.73 15.79 -16.78
N ASN A 65 -10.32 15.67 -18.04
CA ASN A 65 -10.67 14.53 -18.88
C ASN A 65 -9.95 13.24 -18.43
N ASP A 66 -8.79 13.34 -17.82
CA ASP A 66 -8.03 12.19 -17.32
C ASP A 66 -8.81 11.45 -16.23
N ILE A 67 -9.69 12.16 -15.50
CA ILE A 67 -10.53 11.56 -14.45
C ILE A 67 -11.47 10.49 -15.01
N LYS A 68 -11.93 10.64 -16.25
CA LYS A 68 -12.81 9.68 -16.91
C LYS A 68 -12.11 8.40 -17.36
N HIS A 69 -10.79 8.44 -17.46
CA HIS A 69 -9.93 7.35 -17.96
C HIS A 69 -8.90 6.89 -16.91
N LEU A 70 -9.15 7.24 -15.63
CA LEU A 70 -8.26 6.85 -14.53
C LEU A 70 -8.19 5.33 -14.41
N ILE A 71 -6.99 4.80 -14.65
CA ILE A 71 -6.63 3.40 -14.40
C ILE A 71 -5.91 3.28 -13.05
N SER A 72 -5.29 4.39 -12.55
CA SER A 72 -4.55 4.40 -11.29
C SER A 72 -5.48 4.35 -10.09
N LEU A 73 -5.06 3.65 -9.02
CA LEU A 73 -5.80 3.55 -7.75
C LEU A 73 -5.76 4.87 -6.95
N GLY A 74 -4.67 5.64 -7.06
CA GLY A 74 -4.51 6.96 -6.42
C GLY A 74 -4.46 8.09 -7.45
N PHE A 75 -5.05 9.25 -7.15
CA PHE A 75 -5.07 10.40 -8.06
C PHE A 75 -5.02 11.78 -7.39
N ARG A 76 -5.11 11.85 -6.04
CA ARG A 76 -5.28 13.14 -5.33
C ARG A 76 -3.98 13.88 -5.03
N GLY A 77 -2.82 13.22 -5.10
CA GLY A 77 -1.52 13.83 -4.76
C GLY A 77 -1.41 14.30 -3.29
N GLU A 78 -2.18 13.69 -2.38
CA GLU A 78 -2.24 14.14 -0.98
C GLU A 78 -1.78 13.07 0.03
N GLY A 79 -1.68 11.80 -0.39
CA GLY A 79 -1.42 10.68 0.50
C GLY A 79 -0.08 10.82 1.24
N LEU A 80 1.02 10.91 0.50
CA LEU A 80 2.38 11.04 1.05
C LEU A 80 2.56 12.36 1.82
N ALA A 81 2.09 13.48 1.27
CA ALA A 81 2.15 14.78 1.93
C ALA A 81 1.39 14.80 3.26
N SER A 82 0.22 14.17 3.30
CA SER A 82 -0.55 14.02 4.55
C SER A 82 0.19 13.18 5.58
N MET A 83 0.85 12.09 5.17
CA MET A 83 1.69 11.28 6.06
C MET A 83 2.90 12.06 6.57
N ALA A 84 3.60 12.77 5.69
CA ALA A 84 4.75 13.58 6.01
C ALA A 84 4.44 14.67 7.06
N SER A 85 3.21 15.23 7.04
CA SER A 85 2.79 16.28 7.99
C SER A 85 2.46 15.75 9.40
N ILE A 86 2.18 14.46 9.57
CA ILE A 86 1.71 13.87 10.85
C ILE A 86 2.64 12.77 11.38
N SER A 87 3.78 12.56 10.76
CA SER A 87 4.74 11.51 11.11
C SER A 87 6.17 11.96 10.84
N ARG A 88 7.12 11.12 11.19
CA ARG A 88 8.50 11.19 10.70
C ARG A 88 8.56 10.32 9.45
N CYS A 89 8.55 10.95 8.28
CA CYS A 89 8.50 10.26 7.00
C CYS A 89 9.87 10.23 6.35
N ARG A 90 10.25 9.09 5.76
CA ARG A 90 11.44 8.95 4.92
C ARG A 90 11.04 8.29 3.60
N LEU A 91 11.48 8.89 2.51
CA LEU A 91 11.31 8.39 1.16
C LEU A 91 12.69 8.11 0.58
N THR A 92 12.93 6.87 0.14
CA THR A 92 14.17 6.46 -0.53
C THR A 92 13.78 5.81 -1.84
N SER A 93 14.36 6.26 -2.94
CA SER A 93 14.01 5.74 -4.25
C SER A 93 15.19 5.70 -5.21
N LYS A 94 15.12 4.77 -6.17
CA LYS A 94 16.05 4.61 -7.27
C LYS A 94 15.27 4.25 -8.54
N VAL A 95 15.46 5.02 -9.58
CA VAL A 95 14.97 4.66 -10.92
C VAL A 95 16.00 3.76 -11.62
N PRO A 96 15.58 2.82 -12.49
CA PRO A 96 16.50 1.88 -13.16
C PRO A 96 17.65 2.54 -13.93
N SER A 97 17.43 3.74 -14.48
CA SER A 97 18.43 4.50 -15.23
C SER A 97 19.46 5.23 -14.34
N ALA A 98 19.21 5.32 -13.00
CA ALA A 98 20.09 6.05 -12.10
C ALA A 98 21.20 5.16 -11.55
N ILE A 99 22.40 5.74 -11.39
CA ILE A 99 23.55 5.07 -10.75
C ILE A 99 23.30 4.96 -9.24
N TYR A 100 22.77 6.03 -8.63
CA TYR A 100 22.57 6.14 -7.19
C TYR A 100 21.08 6.20 -6.84
N ALA A 101 20.76 5.68 -5.68
CA ALA A 101 19.49 5.98 -5.00
C ALA A 101 19.59 7.31 -4.26
N TYR A 102 18.45 7.93 -4.03
CA TYR A 102 18.36 9.16 -3.25
C TYR A 102 17.30 9.03 -2.16
N SER A 103 17.52 9.76 -1.07
CA SER A 103 16.61 9.78 0.08
C SER A 103 16.31 11.21 0.50
N ILE A 104 15.07 11.44 0.89
CA ILE A 104 14.59 12.67 1.52
C ILE A 104 13.77 12.31 2.75
N SER A 105 13.84 13.11 3.80
CA SER A 105 13.06 12.93 5.02
C SER A 105 12.17 14.14 5.27
N SER A 106 11.05 13.90 5.96
CA SER A 106 10.15 14.95 6.43
C SER A 106 9.92 14.82 7.92
N LEU A 107 10.00 15.95 8.62
CA LEU A 107 9.63 16.08 10.02
C LEU A 107 8.67 17.26 10.16
N ASN A 108 7.43 17.02 10.60
CA ASN A 108 6.38 18.06 10.67
C ASN A 108 6.12 18.79 9.34
N GLY A 109 6.29 18.10 8.22
CA GLY A 109 6.15 18.70 6.90
C GLY A 109 7.37 19.50 6.42
N GLN A 110 8.41 19.62 7.23
CA GLN A 110 9.68 20.23 6.83
C GLN A 110 10.57 19.17 6.17
N LEU A 111 11.00 19.42 4.95
CA LEU A 111 11.84 18.51 4.18
C LEU A 111 13.31 18.71 4.53
N SER A 112 14.07 17.61 4.58
CA SER A 112 15.53 17.64 4.62
C SER A 112 16.10 17.90 3.23
N ASP A 113 17.42 18.14 3.17
CA ASP A 113 18.15 18.04 1.90
C ASP A 113 18.10 16.60 1.37
N ILE A 114 18.18 16.47 0.04
CA ILE A 114 18.28 15.18 -0.63
C ILE A 114 19.69 14.63 -0.40
N SER A 115 19.78 13.39 0.04
CA SER A 115 21.05 12.68 0.27
C SER A 115 21.16 11.46 -0.65
N VAL A 116 22.38 11.10 -0.99
CA VAL A 116 22.67 9.83 -1.69
C VAL A 116 22.38 8.67 -0.73
N ALA A 117 21.79 7.63 -1.26
CA ALA A 117 21.42 6.43 -0.51
C ALA A 117 21.77 5.17 -1.28
N SER A 118 21.65 4.02 -0.63
CA SER A 118 21.73 2.70 -1.25
C SER A 118 20.35 2.06 -1.26
N HIS A 119 19.84 1.71 -2.44
CA HIS A 119 18.55 1.08 -2.62
C HIS A 119 18.54 0.31 -3.95
N PRO A 120 17.89 -0.84 -4.07
CA PRO A 120 17.63 -1.46 -5.36
C PRO A 120 16.67 -0.56 -6.17
N ASP A 121 16.42 -0.89 -7.44
CA ASP A 121 15.41 -0.20 -8.22
C ASP A 121 14.05 -0.30 -7.53
N GLY A 122 13.30 0.82 -7.50
CA GLY A 122 12.03 0.93 -6.80
C GLY A 122 12.03 1.97 -5.69
N THR A 123 11.07 1.86 -4.76
CA THR A 123 10.84 2.86 -3.71
C THR A 123 10.66 2.21 -2.34
N THR A 124 11.17 2.87 -1.31
CA THR A 124 10.83 2.59 0.09
C THR A 124 10.28 3.84 0.75
N VAL A 125 9.10 3.72 1.36
CA VAL A 125 8.52 4.73 2.22
C VAL A 125 8.47 4.22 3.65
N GLU A 126 9.01 5.00 4.58
CA GLU A 126 9.00 4.73 6.02
C GLU A 126 8.20 5.85 6.71
N VAL A 127 7.14 5.46 7.41
CA VAL A 127 6.28 6.35 8.22
C VAL A 127 6.45 5.95 9.67
N ASN A 128 7.21 6.76 10.41
CA ASN A 128 7.50 6.51 11.81
C ASN A 128 6.66 7.38 12.72
N ASP A 129 6.23 6.84 13.86
CA ASP A 129 5.54 7.55 14.95
C ASP A 129 4.32 8.36 14.44
N ILE A 130 3.41 7.72 13.72
CA ILE A 130 2.23 8.39 13.15
C ILE A 130 1.44 9.14 14.25
N TYR A 131 1.04 10.40 13.97
CA TYR A 131 0.39 11.34 14.91
C TYR A 131 1.25 11.78 16.11
N PHE A 132 2.59 11.70 16.02
CA PHE A 132 3.43 12.14 17.13
C PHE A 132 3.23 13.62 17.48
N ASN A 133 2.89 14.46 16.49
CA ASN A 133 2.62 15.89 16.60
C ASN A 133 1.12 16.24 16.68
N VAL A 134 0.22 15.23 16.71
CA VAL A 134 -1.23 15.42 16.75
C VAL A 134 -1.83 14.58 17.91
N PRO A 135 -1.62 14.98 19.18
CA PRO A 135 -2.01 14.21 20.36
C PRO A 135 -3.49 13.84 20.39
N ALA A 136 -4.35 14.73 19.93
CA ALA A 136 -5.79 14.48 19.87
C ALA A 136 -6.11 13.26 18.98
N ARG A 137 -5.51 13.15 17.79
CA ARG A 137 -5.70 11.99 16.90
C ARG A 137 -5.07 10.73 17.47
N LYS A 138 -3.91 10.84 18.13
CA LYS A 138 -3.24 9.72 18.77
C LYS A 138 -4.12 9.07 19.85
N LYS A 139 -4.90 9.85 20.60
CA LYS A 139 -5.86 9.34 21.62
C LYS A 139 -7.01 8.54 21.03
N PHE A 140 -7.39 8.76 19.77
CA PHE A 140 -8.45 8.00 19.10
C PHE A 140 -7.97 6.69 18.45
N MET A 141 -6.68 6.41 18.44
CA MET A 141 -6.18 5.13 17.97
C MET A 141 -6.64 4.00 18.90
N LYS A 142 -6.94 2.87 18.29
CA LYS A 142 -7.29 1.65 19.01
C LYS A 142 -6.02 0.94 19.52
N SER A 143 -6.20 -0.22 20.14
CA SER A 143 -5.06 -1.06 20.54
C SER A 143 -4.20 -1.44 19.32
N ALA A 144 -2.92 -1.71 19.54
CA ALA A 144 -2.01 -2.15 18.47
C ALA A 144 -2.52 -3.42 17.75
N ALA A 145 -3.19 -4.31 18.47
CA ALA A 145 -3.80 -5.51 17.89
C ALA A 145 -4.96 -5.16 16.95
N THR A 146 -5.81 -4.20 17.35
CA THR A 146 -6.93 -3.74 16.50
C THR A 146 -6.44 -3.00 15.26
N GLU A 147 -5.44 -2.10 15.41
CA GLU A 147 -4.86 -1.40 14.26
C GLU A 147 -4.15 -2.38 13.30
N TYR A 148 -3.49 -3.41 13.85
CA TYR A 148 -2.93 -4.48 13.02
C TYR A 148 -4.00 -5.26 12.25
N ALA A 149 -5.14 -5.58 12.87
CA ALA A 149 -6.23 -6.27 12.20
C ALA A 149 -6.76 -5.46 11.00
N TYR A 150 -6.93 -4.14 11.15
CA TYR A 150 -7.29 -3.27 10.02
C TYR A 150 -6.22 -3.22 8.93
N ALA A 151 -4.95 -3.12 9.32
CA ALA A 151 -3.85 -3.12 8.36
C ALA A 151 -3.76 -4.44 7.60
N ARG A 152 -3.96 -5.58 8.29
CA ARG A 152 -3.99 -6.91 7.68
C ARG A 152 -5.13 -7.06 6.68
N ASP A 153 -6.35 -6.61 7.02
CA ASP A 153 -7.50 -6.62 6.11
C ASP A 153 -7.22 -5.85 4.80
N ILE A 154 -6.54 -4.69 4.88
CA ILE A 154 -6.11 -3.95 3.69
C ILE A 154 -5.15 -4.77 2.82
N VAL A 155 -4.13 -5.39 3.43
CA VAL A 155 -3.16 -6.22 2.69
C VAL A 155 -3.86 -7.41 2.03
N ASP A 156 -4.74 -8.10 2.76
CA ASP A 156 -5.47 -9.25 2.24
C ASP A 156 -6.35 -8.85 1.04
N ARG A 157 -7.10 -7.76 1.13
CA ARG A 157 -7.96 -7.26 0.03
C ARG A 157 -7.17 -6.86 -1.20
N LEU A 158 -6.09 -6.08 -1.03
CA LEU A 158 -5.28 -5.66 -2.18
C LEU A 158 -4.53 -6.83 -2.81
N SER A 159 -4.06 -7.79 -2.00
CA SER A 159 -3.40 -8.96 -2.54
C SER A 159 -4.35 -9.93 -3.27
N LEU A 160 -5.64 -9.97 -2.90
CA LEU A 160 -6.66 -10.72 -3.62
C LEU A 160 -6.91 -10.16 -5.02
N THR A 161 -6.92 -8.83 -5.17
CA THR A 161 -7.15 -8.17 -6.46
C THR A 161 -5.91 -8.13 -7.36
N HIS A 162 -4.72 -8.45 -6.80
CA HIS A 162 -3.44 -8.44 -7.51
C HIS A 162 -2.67 -9.75 -7.28
N PRO A 163 -3.16 -10.88 -7.79
CA PRO A 163 -2.50 -12.18 -7.63
C PRO A 163 -1.14 -12.25 -8.34
N GLU A 164 -0.91 -11.40 -9.35
CA GLU A 164 0.34 -11.25 -10.08
C GLU A 164 1.46 -10.59 -9.27
N ILE A 165 1.14 -9.97 -8.13
CA ILE A 165 2.11 -9.29 -7.26
C ILE A 165 2.48 -10.22 -6.08
N ALA A 166 3.77 -10.32 -5.78
CA ALA A 166 4.26 -10.98 -4.56
C ALA A 166 4.19 -10.02 -3.37
N PHE A 167 3.55 -10.46 -2.27
CA PHE A 167 3.43 -9.68 -1.04
C PHE A 167 4.11 -10.36 0.13
N THR A 168 4.91 -9.63 0.89
CA THR A 168 5.43 -10.08 2.18
C THR A 168 5.02 -9.08 3.25
N LEU A 169 4.39 -9.56 4.33
CA LEU A 169 4.05 -8.76 5.50
C LEU A 169 4.83 -9.26 6.73
N LYS A 170 5.59 -8.36 7.34
CA LYS A 170 6.19 -8.56 8.65
C LYS A 170 5.45 -7.72 9.69
N HIS A 171 5.17 -8.29 10.84
CA HIS A 171 4.62 -7.59 12.00
C HIS A 171 5.48 -7.87 13.22
N ASN A 172 6.00 -6.82 13.87
CA ASN A 172 6.94 -6.91 14.98
C ASN A 172 8.10 -7.87 14.66
N GLN A 173 8.74 -7.68 13.50
CA GLN A 173 9.87 -8.45 12.98
C GLN A 173 9.57 -9.91 12.57
N LYS A 174 8.34 -10.42 12.80
CA LYS A 174 7.93 -11.76 12.38
C LYS A 174 7.21 -11.71 11.04
N THR A 175 7.56 -12.58 10.11
CA THR A 175 6.82 -12.76 8.85
C THR A 175 5.46 -13.41 9.18
N VAL A 176 4.38 -12.71 8.86
CA VAL A 176 3.00 -13.13 9.13
C VAL A 176 2.21 -13.42 7.86
N LEU A 177 2.74 -12.99 6.70
CA LEU A 177 2.22 -13.29 5.38
C LEU A 177 3.37 -13.34 4.39
N ASN A 178 3.35 -14.34 3.51
CA ASN A 178 4.28 -14.45 2.39
C ASN A 178 3.54 -15.07 1.21
N LEU A 179 3.22 -14.25 0.22
CA LEU A 179 2.47 -14.61 -0.98
C LEU A 179 3.40 -14.47 -2.18
N ALA A 180 3.66 -15.55 -2.87
CA ALA A 180 4.31 -15.51 -4.18
C ALA A 180 3.32 -14.99 -5.24
N LYS A 181 3.78 -14.72 -6.45
CA LYS A 181 2.91 -14.58 -7.62
C LYS A 181 2.13 -15.89 -7.82
N GLN A 182 0.84 -15.78 -8.00
CA GLN A 182 -0.07 -16.94 -8.03
C GLN A 182 -1.19 -16.69 -9.05
N SER A 183 -1.92 -17.75 -9.38
CA SER A 183 -3.22 -17.61 -10.05
C SER A 183 -4.26 -17.01 -9.09
N GLU A 184 -5.33 -16.44 -9.62
CA GLU A 184 -6.45 -15.91 -8.82
C GLU A 184 -7.03 -16.96 -7.88
N GLN A 185 -7.18 -18.20 -8.37
CA GLN A 185 -7.70 -19.32 -7.60
C GLN A 185 -6.79 -19.67 -6.41
N GLU A 186 -5.49 -19.80 -6.63
CA GLU A 186 -4.51 -20.10 -5.58
C GLU A 186 -4.45 -18.97 -4.55
N ARG A 187 -4.46 -17.72 -5.01
CA ARG A 187 -4.45 -16.54 -4.14
C ARG A 187 -5.70 -16.51 -3.26
N THR A 188 -6.87 -16.75 -3.84
CA THR A 188 -8.13 -16.81 -3.10
C THR A 188 -8.11 -17.94 -2.08
N SER A 189 -7.64 -19.14 -2.47
CA SER A 189 -7.49 -20.28 -1.56
C SER A 189 -6.56 -19.97 -0.38
N THR A 190 -5.44 -19.27 -0.66
CA THR A 190 -4.44 -18.93 0.38
C THR A 190 -4.99 -17.92 1.39
N ILE A 191 -5.76 -16.94 0.94
CA ILE A 191 -6.24 -15.84 1.81
C ILE A 191 -7.58 -16.14 2.47
N VAL A 192 -8.55 -16.63 1.68
CA VAL A 192 -9.92 -16.89 2.17
C VAL A 192 -10.03 -18.30 2.77
N GLY A 193 -9.19 -19.22 2.32
CA GLY A 193 -9.11 -20.58 2.82
C GLY A 193 -9.69 -21.63 1.88
N GLU A 194 -9.15 -22.86 1.97
CA GLU A 194 -9.57 -24.00 1.15
C GLU A 194 -11.03 -24.40 1.36
N ALA A 195 -11.55 -24.23 2.58
CA ALA A 195 -12.95 -24.55 2.89
C ALA A 195 -13.91 -23.68 2.05
N PHE A 196 -13.60 -22.39 1.92
CA PHE A 196 -14.33 -21.49 1.04
C PHE A 196 -14.24 -21.97 -0.42
N MET A 197 -13.04 -22.24 -0.91
CA MET A 197 -12.84 -22.66 -2.31
C MET A 197 -13.57 -23.96 -2.68
N LYS A 198 -13.68 -24.92 -1.75
CA LYS A 198 -14.46 -26.15 -1.97
C LYS A 198 -15.96 -25.89 -2.11
N ALA A 199 -16.47 -24.82 -1.51
CA ALA A 199 -17.89 -24.42 -1.57
C ALA A 199 -18.16 -23.31 -2.59
N ALA A 200 -17.10 -22.73 -3.18
CA ALA A 200 -17.19 -21.60 -4.08
C ALA A 200 -17.53 -22.02 -5.52
N LEU A 201 -18.24 -21.12 -6.20
CA LEU A 201 -18.50 -21.17 -7.63
C LEU A 201 -17.81 -19.97 -8.28
N PRO A 202 -17.11 -20.16 -9.41
CA PRO A 202 -16.54 -19.04 -10.15
C PRO A 202 -17.64 -18.17 -10.75
N ILE A 203 -17.45 -16.87 -10.72
CA ILE A 203 -18.27 -15.89 -11.42
C ILE A 203 -17.42 -15.28 -12.51
N ASN A 204 -17.95 -15.26 -13.73
CA ASN A 204 -17.41 -14.50 -14.84
C ASN A 204 -18.60 -14.00 -15.66
N ALA A 205 -18.94 -12.72 -15.49
CA ALA A 205 -20.08 -12.11 -16.16
C ALA A 205 -19.70 -10.73 -16.65
N THR A 206 -20.17 -10.38 -17.85
CA THR A 206 -20.02 -9.04 -18.42
C THR A 206 -21.38 -8.55 -18.88
N HIS A 207 -21.79 -7.35 -18.39
CA HIS A 207 -23.04 -6.72 -18.78
C HIS A 207 -22.86 -5.19 -18.83
N CYS A 208 -23.36 -4.57 -19.89
CA CYS A 208 -23.30 -3.11 -20.09
C CYS A 208 -21.89 -2.49 -19.89
N GLY A 209 -20.84 -3.20 -20.35
CA GLY A 209 -19.45 -2.73 -20.22
C GLY A 209 -18.84 -2.93 -18.83
N ILE A 210 -19.54 -3.57 -17.90
CA ILE A 210 -19.05 -3.92 -16.57
C ILE A 210 -18.74 -5.42 -16.55
N SER A 211 -17.50 -5.78 -16.18
CA SER A 211 -17.08 -7.16 -15.98
C SER A 211 -16.98 -7.48 -14.50
N LEU A 212 -17.54 -8.61 -14.10
CA LEU A 212 -17.49 -9.15 -12.73
C LEU A 212 -16.80 -10.50 -12.75
N ASN A 213 -15.65 -10.61 -12.09
CA ASN A 213 -14.89 -11.85 -11.98
C ASN A 213 -14.65 -12.14 -10.49
N GLY A 214 -14.56 -13.43 -10.14
CA GLY A 214 -14.26 -13.88 -8.78
C GLY A 214 -14.99 -15.14 -8.38
N TYR A 215 -15.24 -15.27 -7.08
CA TYR A 215 -15.84 -16.47 -6.49
C TYR A 215 -16.97 -16.10 -5.53
N ILE A 216 -18.03 -16.90 -5.52
CA ILE A 216 -19.13 -16.81 -4.57
C ILE A 216 -19.34 -18.15 -3.88
N ALA A 217 -19.46 -18.15 -2.56
CA ALA A 217 -19.80 -19.37 -1.83
C ALA A 217 -21.29 -19.72 -1.99
N LYS A 218 -21.59 -21.03 -1.98
CA LYS A 218 -22.97 -21.49 -1.89
C LYS A 218 -23.62 -20.98 -0.59
N PRO A 219 -24.94 -20.67 -0.59
CA PRO A 219 -25.62 -20.15 0.59
C PRO A 219 -25.46 -21.05 1.85
N THR A 220 -25.37 -22.35 1.63
CA THR A 220 -25.15 -23.35 2.70
C THR A 220 -23.80 -23.18 3.43
N PHE A 221 -22.79 -22.56 2.80
CA PHE A 221 -21.50 -22.30 3.43
C PHE A 221 -21.60 -21.20 4.52
N CYS A 222 -22.43 -20.20 4.30
CA CYS A 222 -22.60 -19.08 5.24
C CYS A 222 -23.38 -19.46 6.51
N LEU A 223 -24.05 -20.60 6.55
CA LEU A 223 -24.82 -21.08 7.69
C LEU A 223 -24.01 -21.88 8.71
N LEU A 224 -22.71 -22.09 8.43
CA LEU A 224 -21.79 -22.87 9.26
C LEU A 224 -20.87 -22.02 10.16
N TYR A 225 -21.05 -20.69 10.15
CA TYR A 225 -20.26 -19.74 10.96
C TYR A 225 -21.14 -18.72 11.66
#